data_345690c5dde2ca8261b5f9e18d47055f
#
_entry.id   345690c5dde2ca8261b5f9e18d47055f
#
_cell.length_a   1.000
_cell.length_b   1.000
_cell.length_c   1.000
_cell.angle_alpha   90.00
_cell.angle_beta   90.00
_cell.angle_gamma   90.00
#
_symmetry.space_group_name_H-M   'P 1'
#
loop_
_entity.id
_entity.type
_entity.pdbx_description
1 polymer ?
#
loop_
_entity_poly.entity_id
_entity_poly.type
_entity_poly.pdbx_seq_one_letter_code
_entity_poly.pdbx_strand_id
1 'polypeptide(L)'
;MTPLVRINMSWIKTIEPEDATGGLKLEYDKAIKRAGKVFNILKVQSLNPESLRASMHLYLATMFGPSGLSRAEREMLATVVSQANHCFY
;
A
#
# COMPACT_ATOMS: atom_id res chain seq x y z
N MET A 1 9.00 -4.33 -24.99
CA MET A 1 8.96 -4.12 -24.25
C MET A 1 8.75 -4.68 -23.54
N THR A 2 9.10 -4.90 -23.08
CA THR A 2 8.72 -5.43 -22.32
C THR A 2 8.21 -4.84 -21.37
N PRO A 3 7.48 -4.77 -21.26
CA PRO A 3 6.70 -4.18 -20.40
C PRO A 3 6.85 -4.68 -19.10
N LEU A 4 7.07 -5.83 -18.98
CA LEU A 4 7.14 -6.36 -17.80
C LEU A 4 8.08 -5.77 -16.96
N VAL A 5 9.06 -5.38 -17.49
CA VAL A 5 10.06 -4.89 -16.75
C VAL A 5 9.55 -3.83 -15.92
N ARG A 6 8.66 -3.13 -16.44
CA ARG A 6 8.21 -2.12 -15.77
C ARG A 6 7.30 -2.42 -14.80
N ILE A 7 6.86 -3.51 -14.67
CA ILE A 7 5.92 -3.89 -13.71
C ILE A 7 6.44 -3.57 -12.36
N ASN A 8 7.66 -3.80 -12.09
CA ASN A 8 8.24 -3.51 -10.82
C ASN A 8 9.33 -2.49 -11.01
N MET A 9 9.00 -1.23 -10.86
CA MET A 9 9.92 -0.15 -11.04
C MET A 9 10.64 0.22 -9.76
N SER A 10 10.43 -0.51 -8.67
CA SER A 10 11.04 -0.20 -7.42
C SER A 10 12.52 -0.47 -7.41
N TRP A 11 13.29 0.33 -6.70
CA TRP A 11 14.71 0.11 -6.49
C TRP A 11 14.96 -0.95 -5.43
N ILE A 12 13.93 -1.30 -4.67
CA ILE A 12 14.00 -2.27 -3.59
C ILE A 12 13.38 -3.57 -4.07
N LYS A 13 13.98 -4.68 -3.71
CA LYS A 13 13.42 -5.99 -4.03
C LYS A 13 12.03 -6.13 -3.41
N THR A 14 11.11 -6.69 -4.15
CA THR A 14 9.75 -6.93 -3.67
C THR A 14 9.42 -8.41 -3.78
N ILE A 15 8.39 -8.85 -3.04
CA ILE A 15 7.90 -10.22 -3.09
C ILE A 15 6.53 -10.19 -3.75
N GLU A 16 6.36 -10.99 -4.80
CA GLU A 16 5.08 -11.06 -5.49
C GLU A 16 4.06 -11.84 -4.68
N PRO A 17 2.76 -11.59 -4.88
CA PRO A 17 1.73 -12.27 -4.07
C PRO A 17 1.81 -13.80 -4.13
N GLU A 18 2.17 -14.37 -5.27
CA GLU A 18 2.25 -15.81 -5.38
C GLU A 18 3.43 -16.41 -4.62
N ASP A 19 4.41 -15.59 -4.26
CA ASP A 19 5.57 -16.05 -3.51
C ASP A 19 5.47 -15.71 -2.02
N ALA A 20 4.40 -15.06 -1.61
CA ALA A 20 4.25 -14.64 -0.21
C ALA A 20 3.93 -15.82 0.70
N THR A 21 4.54 -15.82 1.88
CA THR A 21 4.30 -16.86 2.88
C THR A 21 4.19 -16.22 4.27
N GLY A 22 3.70 -16.97 5.23
CA GLY A 22 3.64 -16.54 6.63
C GLY A 22 2.86 -15.24 6.83
N GLY A 23 3.44 -14.35 7.62
CA GLY A 23 2.80 -13.08 7.93
C GLY A 23 2.58 -12.19 6.72
N LEU A 24 3.48 -12.25 5.74
CA LEU A 24 3.35 -11.48 4.52
C LEU A 24 2.12 -11.94 3.73
N LYS A 25 1.94 -13.25 3.62
CA LYS A 25 0.78 -13.78 2.91
C LYS A 25 -0.51 -13.31 3.56
N LEU A 26 -0.54 -13.27 4.88
CA LEU A 26 -1.70 -12.81 5.61
C LEU A 26 -2.02 -11.36 5.28
N GLU A 27 -1.01 -10.50 5.23
CA GLU A 27 -1.21 -9.09 4.90
C GLU A 27 -1.65 -8.91 3.44
N TYR A 28 -1.09 -9.70 2.54
CA TYR A 28 -1.47 -9.65 1.13
C TYR A 28 -2.92 -10.14 0.93
N ASP A 29 -3.31 -11.18 1.66
CA ASP A 29 -4.68 -11.68 1.57
C ASP A 29 -5.67 -10.61 2.06
N LYS A 30 -5.32 -9.87 3.12
CA LYS A 30 -6.14 -8.77 3.61
C LYS A 30 -6.24 -7.66 2.56
N ALA A 31 -5.15 -7.37 1.86
CA ALA A 31 -5.14 -6.34 0.83
C ALA A 31 -6.02 -6.74 -0.36
N ILE A 32 -5.97 -7.99 -0.77
CA ILE A 32 -6.78 -8.48 -1.86
C ILE A 32 -8.26 -8.42 -1.47
N LYS A 33 -8.58 -8.79 -0.24
CA LYS A 33 -9.96 -8.75 0.23
C LYS A 33 -10.48 -7.31 0.27
N ARG A 34 -9.61 -6.36 0.62
CA ARG A 34 -10.02 -4.96 0.77
C ARG A 34 -10.10 -4.22 -0.57
N ALA A 35 -9.12 -4.45 -1.44
CA ALA A 35 -8.97 -3.66 -2.65
C ALA A 35 -8.92 -4.46 -3.96
N GLY A 36 -8.98 -5.77 -3.88
CA GLY A 36 -8.96 -6.64 -5.06
C GLY A 36 -7.58 -6.96 -5.59
N LYS A 37 -6.55 -6.31 -5.10
CA LYS A 37 -5.18 -6.59 -5.53
C LYS A 37 -4.18 -6.05 -4.51
N VAL A 38 -2.91 -6.41 -4.69
CA VAL A 38 -1.83 -5.90 -3.86
C VAL A 38 -1.14 -4.77 -4.65
N PHE A 39 -1.26 -3.54 -4.14
CA PHE A 39 -0.64 -2.39 -4.79
C PHE A 39 0.87 -2.36 -4.55
N ASN A 40 1.61 -1.70 -5.43
CA ASN A 40 3.06 -1.62 -5.32
C ASN A 40 3.54 -0.99 -4.01
N ILE A 41 2.78 -0.08 -3.44
CA ILE A 41 3.15 0.54 -2.17
C ILE A 41 3.24 -0.50 -1.05
N LEU A 42 2.47 -1.59 -1.12
CA LEU A 42 2.57 -2.67 -0.17
C LEU A 42 3.76 -3.56 -0.52
N LYS A 43 3.99 -3.81 -1.80
CA LYS A 43 5.08 -4.68 -2.23
C LYS A 43 6.45 -4.14 -1.85
N VAL A 44 6.64 -2.82 -1.85
CA VAL A 44 7.93 -2.24 -1.47
C VAL A 44 8.24 -2.43 0.00
N GLN A 45 7.24 -2.82 0.80
CA GLN A 45 7.43 -3.09 2.22
C GLN A 45 7.48 -4.59 2.49
N SER A 46 7.46 -5.42 1.43
CA SER A 46 7.24 -6.86 1.57
C SER A 46 8.39 -7.60 2.26
N LEU A 47 9.60 -7.06 2.23
CA LEU A 47 10.72 -7.71 2.90
C LEU A 47 10.65 -7.60 4.42
N ASN A 48 9.78 -6.75 4.95
CA ASN A 48 9.56 -6.64 6.38
C ASN A 48 8.06 -6.65 6.67
N PRO A 49 7.47 -7.84 6.82
CA PRO A 49 6.02 -7.95 7.05
C PRO A 49 5.51 -7.21 8.28
N GLU A 50 6.35 -7.08 9.30
CA GLU A 50 5.98 -6.36 10.51
C GLU A 50 5.79 -4.86 10.22
N SER A 51 6.71 -4.27 9.46
CA SER A 51 6.57 -2.87 9.05
C SER A 51 5.38 -2.68 8.14
N LEU A 52 5.13 -3.62 7.24
CA LEU A 52 3.98 -3.57 6.36
C LEU A 52 2.69 -3.56 7.18
N ARG A 53 2.59 -4.46 8.15
CA ARG A 53 1.40 -4.54 9.01
C ARG A 53 1.17 -3.24 9.76
N ALA A 54 2.23 -2.68 10.36
CA ALA A 54 2.13 -1.44 11.12
C ALA A 54 1.76 -0.25 10.21
N SER A 55 2.32 -0.22 9.01
CA SER A 55 2.02 0.81 8.03
C SER A 55 0.56 0.76 7.60
N MET A 56 0.03 -0.45 7.39
CA MET A 56 -1.38 -0.61 7.03
C MET A 56 -2.31 -0.21 8.16
N HIS A 57 -1.94 -0.50 9.42
CA HIS A 57 -2.73 -0.06 10.55
C HIS A 57 -2.77 1.47 10.62
N LEU A 58 -1.64 2.12 10.38
CA LEU A 58 -1.57 3.58 10.39
C LEU A 58 -2.45 4.15 9.26
N TYR A 59 -2.36 3.58 8.08
CA TYR A 59 -3.17 4.02 6.94
C TYR A 59 -4.66 3.91 7.26
N LEU A 60 -5.08 2.75 7.76
CA LEU A 60 -6.50 2.53 8.04
C LEU A 60 -7.01 3.44 9.15
N ALA A 61 -6.21 3.67 10.18
CA ALA A 61 -6.59 4.58 11.26
C ALA A 61 -6.71 6.02 10.76
N THR A 62 -5.79 6.43 9.90
CA THR A 62 -5.75 7.80 9.39
C THR A 62 -6.89 8.08 8.41
N MET A 63 -7.15 7.13 7.52
CA MET A 63 -8.12 7.36 6.46
C MET A 63 -9.54 6.94 6.82
N PHE A 64 -9.71 5.98 7.72
CA PHE A 64 -11.02 5.41 8.02
C PHE A 64 -11.39 5.40 9.49
N GLY A 65 -10.43 5.62 10.40
CA GLY A 65 -10.71 5.59 11.83
C GLY A 65 -11.48 6.82 12.30
N PRO A 66 -11.95 6.81 13.54
CA PRO A 66 -12.65 7.96 14.11
C PRO A 66 -11.76 9.19 14.12
N SER A 67 -12.30 10.33 13.74
CA SER A 67 -11.53 11.56 13.64
C SER A 67 -12.47 12.75 13.56
N GLY A 68 -11.96 13.92 13.84
CA GLY A 68 -12.71 15.16 13.64
C GLY A 68 -12.81 15.55 12.17
N LEU A 69 -12.10 14.84 11.28
CA LEU A 69 -12.15 15.12 9.84
C LEU A 69 -13.13 14.20 9.15
N SER A 70 -13.89 14.71 8.20
CA SER A 70 -14.79 13.89 7.40
C SER A 70 -13.99 13.05 6.41
N ARG A 71 -14.62 12.07 5.81
CA ARG A 71 -14.00 11.26 4.78
C ARG A 71 -13.56 12.12 3.60
N ALA A 72 -14.38 13.06 3.20
CA ALA A 72 -14.04 13.95 2.10
C ALA A 72 -12.81 14.81 2.42
N GLU A 73 -12.71 15.30 3.65
CA GLU A 73 -11.55 16.09 4.06
C GLU A 73 -10.27 15.27 4.05
N ARG A 74 -10.35 14.02 4.51
CA ARG A 74 -9.18 13.13 4.51
C ARG A 74 -8.72 12.82 3.08
N GLU A 75 -9.67 12.59 2.18
CA GLU A 75 -9.34 12.32 0.79
C GLU A 75 -8.72 13.56 0.11
N MET A 76 -9.23 14.74 0.42
CA MET A 76 -8.67 15.97 -0.11
C MET A 76 -7.25 16.20 0.38
N LEU A 77 -6.99 15.97 1.66
CA LEU A 77 -5.64 16.10 2.21
C LEU A 77 -4.68 15.13 1.53
N ALA A 78 -5.10 13.88 1.36
CA ALA A 78 -4.28 12.87 0.71
C ALA A 78 -3.97 13.26 -0.74
N THR A 79 -4.96 13.75 -1.46
CA THR A 79 -4.81 14.16 -2.85
C THR A 79 -3.83 15.34 -2.98
N VAL A 80 -3.99 16.35 -2.13
CA VAL A 80 -3.13 17.54 -2.18
C VAL A 80 -1.68 17.18 -1.82
N VAL A 81 -1.50 16.34 -0.81
CA VAL A 81 -0.16 15.91 -0.42
C VAL A 81 0.50 15.10 -1.54
N SER A 82 -0.25 14.19 -2.16
CA SER A 82 0.27 13.40 -3.27
C SER A 82 0.65 14.30 -4.45
N GLN A 83 -0.18 15.27 -4.76
CA GLN A 83 0.09 16.18 -5.86
C GLN A 83 1.33 17.03 -5.57
N ALA A 84 1.46 17.55 -4.35
CA ALA A 84 2.59 18.38 -3.96
C ALA A 84 3.91 17.59 -4.03
N ASN A 85 3.85 16.29 -3.82
CA ASN A 85 5.01 15.42 -3.85
C ASN A 85 5.17 14.69 -5.21
N HIS A 86 4.40 15.05 -6.20
CA HIS A 86 4.43 14.43 -7.53
C HIS A 86 4.27 12.91 -7.44
N CYS A 87 3.35 12.46 -6.60
CA CYS A 87 3.11 11.05 -6.38
C CYS A 87 1.87 10.59 -7.15
N PHE A 88 1.95 9.44 -7.81
CA PHE A 88 0.82 8.90 -8.54
C PHE A 88 -0.23 8.30 -7.63
N TYR A 89 0.16 7.89 -6.44
CA TYR A 89 -0.79 7.34 -5.51
C TYR A 89 -1.50 8.45 -4.77
#